data_f5046a2706e17c7fc1d9a7537c1fa280
#
_entry.id   f5046a2706e17c7fc1d9a7537c1fa280
#
_cell.length_a   1.000
_cell.length_b   1.000
_cell.length_c   1.000
_cell.angle_alpha   90.00
_cell.angle_beta   90.00
_cell.angle_gamma   90.00
#
_symmetry.space_group_name_H-M   'P 1'
#
loop_
_entity.id
_entity.type
_entity.pdbx_description
1 polymer ?
#
loop_
_entity_poly.entity_id
_entity_poly.type
_entity_poly.pdbx_seq_one_letter_code
_entity_poly.pdbx_strand_id
1 'polypeptide(L)'
;MKHIISKLAAAALLLPGIAGWGAEPFRLGACFHFGSSASGDVEANLNLFEQAGLNAGRDERSWRFVEWEKGELRYFRNGHIERMISRLHGRGGCYINILCYAHPAYCGGERIPKTPEAIEGFCRYAEFVTGETRGKAAFQQVWNEWDAHPGTDTLESHRDYVKLLAAVVPRIRAADPSVKIMSTSATMDYKLENLLKAGVLEHVDALSLHPYVSWRGRGKDTVESWYGLMQRMDRTIRKYNRGKPFPVYITEIGWPAAITANGFTEETQAVYAAQLLCSVRTLPFVKGLLWYDFQDDHVRPGEAEANFGLIRADATPKPAYYVFADLSELVRDGEFVRRIETGDPKVWILHYRLNGDDVYAMWNYHPDRNTQIVLRNEAETRAPVSVRHAGRPAVTMEWGRRDWLRQKPRQADELAFTLRDMPLLLRGDLSRVRLVRIETVPFPRELPINKQP
;
A
#
# COMPACT_ATOMS: atom_id res chain seq x y z
N MET A 1 -38.61 55.07 -34.33
CA MET A 1 -38.34 54.30 -33.10
C MET A 1 -37.95 52.90 -33.47
N LYS A 2 -36.67 52.60 -33.51
CA LYS A 2 -36.14 51.27 -33.80
C LYS A 2 -35.09 50.94 -32.71
N HIS A 3 -35.39 49.89 -31.93
CA HIS A 3 -34.47 49.38 -30.90
C HIS A 3 -33.23 48.75 -31.53
N ILE A 4 -32.08 49.22 -31.13
CA ILE A 4 -30.77 48.60 -31.41
C ILE A 4 -30.43 47.79 -30.17
N ILE A 5 -30.41 46.45 -30.29
CA ILE A 5 -29.92 45.54 -29.27
C ILE A 5 -28.44 45.24 -29.61
N SER A 6 -27.53 45.77 -28.78
CA SER A 6 -26.10 45.46 -28.87
C SER A 6 -25.84 44.08 -28.25
N LYS A 7 -25.31 43.19 -29.06
CA LYS A 7 -24.75 41.90 -28.60
C LYS A 7 -23.36 42.14 -28.01
N LEU A 8 -23.24 42.03 -26.70
CA LEU A 8 -21.96 41.86 -26.03
C LEU A 8 -21.55 40.39 -26.14
N ALA A 9 -20.52 40.14 -26.95
CA ALA A 9 -19.86 38.84 -26.98
C ALA A 9 -18.90 38.75 -25.79
N ALA A 10 -19.22 37.90 -24.82
CA ALA A 10 -18.33 37.56 -23.74
C ALA A 10 -17.24 36.60 -24.30
N ALA A 11 -16.01 37.09 -24.45
CA ALA A 11 -14.86 36.26 -24.71
C ALA A 11 -14.52 35.45 -23.44
N ALA A 12 -14.82 34.16 -23.45
CA ALA A 12 -14.37 33.26 -22.43
C ALA A 12 -12.85 33.05 -22.60
N LEU A 13 -12.07 33.65 -21.72
CA LEU A 13 -10.65 33.32 -21.54
C LEU A 13 -10.57 31.88 -21.04
N LEU A 14 -10.24 30.97 -21.95
CA LEU A 14 -9.79 29.63 -21.64
C LEU A 14 -8.46 29.75 -20.90
N LEU A 15 -8.49 29.72 -19.58
CA LEU A 15 -7.33 29.42 -18.77
C LEU A 15 -6.82 28.03 -19.20
N PRO A 16 -5.50 27.84 -19.42
CA PRO A 16 -4.97 26.51 -19.70
C PRO A 16 -5.37 25.60 -18.54
N GLY A 17 -6.17 24.58 -18.85
CA GLY A 17 -6.61 23.60 -17.89
C GLY A 17 -5.40 23.03 -17.15
N ILE A 18 -5.43 23.09 -15.83
CA ILE A 18 -4.65 22.21 -14.99
C ILE A 18 -4.95 20.81 -15.53
N ALA A 19 -3.97 20.19 -16.16
CA ALA A 19 -4.07 18.81 -16.61
C ALA A 19 -4.49 18.02 -15.39
N GLY A 20 -5.75 17.62 -15.37
CA GLY A 20 -6.31 16.81 -14.31
C GLY A 20 -5.45 15.57 -14.22
N TRP A 21 -5.09 15.17 -13.01
CA TRP A 21 -4.56 13.85 -12.74
C TRP A 21 -5.62 12.85 -13.25
N GLY A 22 -5.54 12.49 -14.54
CA GLY A 22 -6.32 11.41 -15.10
C GLY A 22 -6.15 10.24 -14.17
N ALA A 23 -7.18 9.47 -13.96
CA ALA A 23 -7.21 8.38 -12.97
C ALA A 23 -6.07 7.40 -13.26
N GLU A 24 -4.86 7.69 -12.74
CA GLU A 24 -3.75 6.74 -12.80
C GLU A 24 -4.18 5.49 -12.00
N PRO A 25 -3.93 4.30 -12.54
CA PRO A 25 -4.29 3.06 -11.85
C PRO A 25 -3.58 3.00 -10.50
N PHE A 26 -4.26 2.47 -9.49
CA PHE A 26 -3.66 2.28 -8.17
C PHE A 26 -2.44 1.36 -8.27
N ARG A 27 -1.33 1.73 -7.63
CA ARG A 27 -0.09 0.97 -7.66
C ARG A 27 -0.06 0.00 -6.49
N LEU A 28 -0.27 -1.29 -6.79
CA LEU A 28 -0.21 -2.38 -5.81
C LEU A 28 1.03 -3.23 -6.07
N GLY A 29 1.86 -3.41 -5.05
CA GLY A 29 3.11 -4.12 -5.26
C GLY A 29 3.81 -4.59 -4.01
N ALA A 30 5.11 -4.83 -4.14
CA ALA A 30 5.98 -5.23 -3.05
C ALA A 30 7.40 -4.66 -3.19
N CYS A 31 8.12 -4.66 -2.07
CA CYS A 31 9.56 -4.39 -2.04
C CYS A 31 10.34 -5.65 -2.41
N PHE A 32 11.49 -5.44 -3.04
CA PHE A 32 12.47 -6.47 -3.35
C PHE A 32 13.82 -6.06 -2.77
N HIS A 33 14.71 -7.05 -2.60
CA HIS A 33 16.08 -6.86 -2.16
C HIS A 33 17.08 -7.36 -3.21
N PHE A 34 16.73 -7.29 -4.50
CA PHE A 34 17.59 -7.72 -5.61
C PHE A 34 18.87 -6.90 -5.74
N GLY A 35 18.84 -5.65 -5.22
CA GLY A 35 20.00 -4.75 -5.20
C GLY A 35 21.00 -5.05 -4.09
N SER A 36 20.61 -5.68 -3.00
CA SER A 36 21.41 -5.86 -1.78
C SER A 36 21.64 -7.31 -1.40
N SER A 37 20.77 -8.23 -1.78
CA SER A 37 20.92 -9.66 -1.51
C SER A 37 20.59 -10.49 -2.76
N ALA A 38 21.33 -11.55 -2.98
CA ALA A 38 21.04 -12.54 -4.02
C ALA A 38 19.99 -13.52 -3.49
N SER A 39 18.76 -13.09 -3.30
CA SER A 39 17.70 -13.94 -2.80
C SER A 39 17.05 -14.73 -3.95
N GLY A 40 17.32 -16.03 -3.96
CA GLY A 40 16.52 -17.03 -4.69
C GLY A 40 16.52 -16.96 -6.21
N ASP A 41 15.58 -17.68 -6.81
CA ASP A 41 15.31 -17.67 -8.25
C ASP A 41 14.47 -16.44 -8.62
N VAL A 42 15.12 -15.44 -9.19
CA VAL A 42 14.51 -14.17 -9.60
C VAL A 42 13.37 -14.36 -10.59
N GLU A 43 13.50 -15.31 -11.53
CA GLU A 43 12.44 -15.58 -12.49
C GLU A 43 11.21 -16.20 -11.82
N ALA A 44 11.41 -17.13 -10.88
CA ALA A 44 10.32 -17.69 -10.09
C ALA A 44 9.62 -16.61 -9.27
N ASN A 45 10.38 -15.72 -8.61
CA ASN A 45 9.84 -14.61 -7.85
C ASN A 45 9.03 -13.65 -8.72
N LEU A 46 9.56 -13.24 -9.87
CA LEU A 46 8.86 -12.35 -10.79
C LEU A 46 7.61 -13.00 -11.39
N ASN A 47 7.64 -14.31 -11.66
CA ASN A 47 6.45 -15.05 -12.09
C ASN A 47 5.36 -15.06 -11.03
N LEU A 48 5.69 -15.36 -9.78
CA LEU A 48 4.74 -15.32 -8.66
C LEU A 48 4.20 -13.90 -8.43
N PHE A 49 5.06 -12.88 -8.50
CA PHE A 49 4.68 -11.48 -8.40
C PHE A 49 3.62 -11.10 -9.46
N GLU A 50 3.82 -11.51 -10.70
CA GLU A 50 2.89 -11.25 -11.80
C GLU A 50 1.59 -12.06 -11.66
N GLN A 51 1.67 -13.32 -11.25
CA GLN A 51 0.51 -14.17 -10.98
C GLN A 51 -0.36 -13.61 -9.84
N ALA A 52 0.26 -12.97 -8.84
CA ALA A 52 -0.47 -12.24 -7.81
C ALA A 52 -1.12 -10.94 -8.32
N GLY A 53 -0.99 -10.60 -9.60
CA GLY A 53 -1.58 -9.40 -10.20
C GLY A 53 -0.93 -8.09 -9.73
N LEU A 54 0.28 -8.14 -9.19
CA LEU A 54 1.01 -6.96 -8.71
C LEU A 54 1.58 -6.16 -9.89
N ASN A 55 1.58 -4.83 -9.77
CA ASN A 55 2.00 -3.90 -10.84
C ASN A 55 3.01 -2.84 -10.39
N ALA A 56 3.50 -2.91 -9.14
CA ALA A 56 4.49 -1.98 -8.61
C ALA A 56 5.61 -2.73 -7.88
N GLY A 57 6.86 -2.45 -8.25
CA GLY A 57 8.05 -2.99 -7.58
C GLY A 57 8.93 -1.87 -7.06
N ARG A 58 9.54 -2.06 -5.90
CA ARG A 58 10.46 -1.11 -5.29
C ARG A 58 11.73 -1.83 -4.88
N ASP A 59 12.87 -1.24 -5.23
CA ASP A 59 14.19 -1.76 -4.88
C ASP A 59 15.21 -0.62 -4.84
N GLU A 60 16.37 -0.87 -4.25
CA GLU A 60 17.41 0.12 -4.06
C GLU A 60 18.60 -0.06 -5.00
N ARG A 61 19.20 1.08 -5.36
CA ARG A 61 20.51 1.14 -5.99
C ARG A 61 21.41 1.98 -5.10
N SER A 62 21.97 1.31 -4.10
CA SER A 62 22.82 1.96 -3.10
C SER A 62 23.99 2.67 -3.74
N TRP A 63 24.23 3.93 -3.33
CA TRP A 63 25.34 4.75 -3.82
C TRP A 63 26.68 4.03 -3.76
N ARG A 64 26.96 3.34 -2.64
CA ARG A 64 28.20 2.57 -2.45
C ARG A 64 28.41 1.50 -3.53
N PHE A 65 27.35 0.88 -4.04
CA PHE A 65 27.46 -0.16 -5.07
C PHE A 65 27.53 0.39 -6.49
N VAL A 66 27.15 1.63 -6.69
CA VAL A 66 27.27 2.36 -7.97
C VAL A 66 28.62 3.05 -8.09
N GLU A 67 29.24 3.47 -6.98
CA GLU A 67 30.50 4.19 -6.93
C GLU A 67 31.46 3.46 -5.96
N TRP A 68 32.15 2.42 -6.44
CA TRP A 68 33.11 1.66 -5.62
C TRP A 68 34.35 2.48 -5.27
N GLU A 69 34.90 3.20 -6.27
CA GLU A 69 35.99 4.13 -6.14
C GLU A 69 35.46 5.54 -6.31
N LYS A 70 35.88 6.44 -5.44
CA LYS A 70 35.44 7.83 -5.43
C LYS A 70 35.64 8.49 -6.79
N GLY A 71 34.56 8.95 -7.42
CA GLY A 71 34.54 9.59 -8.72
C GLY A 71 34.31 8.64 -9.90
N GLU A 72 34.31 7.32 -9.70
CA GLU A 72 34.07 6.34 -10.75
C GLU A 72 32.67 5.72 -10.62
N LEU A 73 31.70 6.28 -11.33
CA LEU A 73 30.35 5.76 -11.40
C LEU A 73 30.28 4.60 -12.40
N ARG A 74 29.90 3.42 -11.93
CA ARG A 74 29.71 2.21 -12.74
C ARG A 74 28.38 1.58 -12.41
N TYR A 75 27.59 1.31 -13.41
CA TYR A 75 26.38 0.55 -13.24
C TYR A 75 26.69 -0.94 -13.17
N PHE A 76 26.71 -1.49 -11.97
CA PHE A 76 26.73 -2.94 -11.80
C PHE A 76 25.37 -3.50 -12.18
N ARG A 77 25.26 -4.03 -13.37
CA ARG A 77 24.12 -4.82 -13.82
C ARG A 77 24.13 -6.17 -13.10
N ASN A 78 23.61 -6.22 -11.88
CA ASN A 78 23.12 -7.52 -11.45
C ASN A 78 21.84 -7.75 -12.25
N GLY A 79 21.76 -8.68 -13.15
CA GLY A 79 20.65 -8.87 -14.08
C GLY A 79 19.25 -8.96 -13.44
N HIS A 80 19.14 -8.90 -12.13
CA HIS A 80 17.93 -9.09 -11.32
C HIS A 80 17.03 -7.83 -11.32
N ILE A 81 17.59 -6.67 -10.99
CA ILE A 81 16.85 -5.40 -11.04
C ILE A 81 16.45 -5.06 -12.47
N GLU A 82 17.34 -5.28 -13.45
CA GLU A 82 17.03 -5.03 -14.86
C GLU A 82 15.88 -5.91 -15.35
N ARG A 83 15.84 -7.18 -14.94
CA ARG A 83 14.72 -8.09 -15.27
C ARG A 83 13.43 -7.58 -14.68
N MET A 84 13.41 -7.21 -13.39
CA MET A 84 12.25 -6.61 -12.74
C MET A 84 11.80 -5.34 -13.47
N ILE A 85 12.71 -4.39 -13.73
CA ILE A 85 12.38 -3.15 -14.45
C ILE A 85 11.81 -3.45 -15.83
N SER A 86 12.42 -4.35 -16.59
CA SER A 86 11.98 -4.69 -17.94
C SER A 86 10.59 -5.33 -17.93
N ARG A 87 10.31 -6.24 -16.99
CA ARG A 87 9.01 -6.90 -16.86
C ARG A 87 7.92 -5.91 -16.42
N LEU A 88 8.20 -5.06 -15.42
CA LEU A 88 7.28 -4.01 -15.00
C LEU A 88 6.99 -3.03 -16.13
N HIS A 89 8.03 -2.50 -16.78
CA HIS A 89 7.89 -1.53 -17.88
C HIS A 89 7.09 -2.12 -19.06
N GLY A 90 7.38 -3.34 -19.46
CA GLY A 90 6.68 -4.03 -20.56
C GLY A 90 5.18 -4.24 -20.33
N ARG A 91 4.73 -4.15 -19.07
CA ARG A 91 3.32 -4.31 -18.65
C ARG A 91 2.66 -3.01 -18.19
N GLY A 92 3.30 -1.85 -18.39
CA GLY A 92 2.83 -0.56 -17.90
C GLY A 92 2.85 -0.46 -16.37
N GLY A 93 3.68 -1.28 -15.72
CA GLY A 93 3.87 -1.30 -14.27
C GLY A 93 4.70 -0.11 -13.77
N CYS A 94 4.86 -0.02 -12.45
CA CYS A 94 5.52 1.05 -11.76
C CYS A 94 6.80 0.54 -11.09
N TYR A 95 7.96 1.03 -11.48
CA TYR A 95 9.20 0.83 -10.75
C TYR A 95 9.51 2.08 -9.92
N ILE A 96 9.72 1.88 -8.61
CA ILE A 96 10.19 2.88 -7.66
C ILE A 96 11.64 2.57 -7.35
N ASN A 97 12.55 3.42 -7.82
CA ASN A 97 13.98 3.28 -7.53
C ASN A 97 14.35 4.09 -6.30
N ILE A 98 15.00 3.47 -5.32
CA ILE A 98 15.50 4.15 -4.13
C ILE A 98 16.92 4.62 -4.37
N LEU A 99 17.17 5.91 -4.23
CA LEU A 99 18.50 6.51 -4.22
C LEU A 99 18.99 6.65 -2.78
N CYS A 100 19.88 5.79 -2.32
CA CYS A 100 20.45 5.70 -0.97
C CYS A 100 21.74 4.85 -0.99
N TYR A 101 22.46 4.70 0.03
CA TYR A 101 22.58 5.39 1.31
C TYR A 101 23.83 6.29 1.27
N ALA A 102 24.41 6.65 2.46
CA ALA A 102 25.66 7.39 2.54
C ALA A 102 26.85 6.62 1.97
N HIS A 103 27.73 7.32 1.24
CA HIS A 103 28.97 6.73 0.73
C HIS A 103 30.14 7.02 1.67
N PRO A 104 30.88 6.00 2.18
CA PRO A 104 31.94 6.21 3.17
C PRO A 104 33.02 7.21 2.74
N ALA A 105 33.40 7.22 1.45
CA ALA A 105 34.44 8.10 0.92
C ALA A 105 34.04 9.60 0.85
N TYR A 106 32.75 9.92 0.99
CA TYR A 106 32.23 11.28 1.01
C TYR A 106 31.70 11.70 2.39
N CYS A 107 31.15 10.76 3.12
CA CYS A 107 30.46 11.04 4.37
C CYS A 107 31.31 10.77 5.62
N GLY A 108 32.52 10.20 5.48
CA GLY A 108 33.44 10.03 6.60
C GLY A 108 32.90 9.23 7.77
N GLY A 109 31.97 8.27 7.52
CA GLY A 109 31.27 7.52 8.55
C GLY A 109 29.93 8.14 8.99
N GLU A 110 29.60 9.36 8.59
CA GLU A 110 28.26 9.93 8.79
C GLU A 110 27.22 9.16 7.96
N ARG A 111 26.04 9.01 8.51
CA ARG A 111 24.96 8.23 7.88
C ARG A 111 24.23 9.00 6.76
N ILE A 112 24.40 10.32 6.69
CA ILE A 112 23.72 11.19 5.72
C ILE A 112 24.71 12.19 5.12
N PRO A 113 24.54 12.61 3.83
CA PRO A 113 25.39 13.60 3.19
C PRO A 113 25.05 15.01 3.69
N LYS A 114 25.98 15.63 4.44
CA LYS A 114 25.80 16.98 5.01
C LYS A 114 26.76 18.01 4.42
N THR A 115 27.96 17.58 4.03
CA THR A 115 28.96 18.49 3.48
C THR A 115 28.66 18.84 2.01
N PRO A 116 29.09 20.01 1.49
CA PRO A 116 28.93 20.32 0.07
C PRO A 116 29.50 19.26 -0.86
N GLU A 117 30.65 18.67 -0.52
CA GLU A 117 31.24 17.58 -1.28
C GLU A 117 30.37 16.31 -1.28
N ALA A 118 29.81 15.91 -0.13
CA ALA A 118 28.94 14.75 -0.02
C ALA A 118 27.62 14.97 -0.78
N ILE A 119 27.03 16.15 -0.70
CA ILE A 119 25.83 16.52 -1.46
C ILE A 119 26.11 16.47 -2.97
N GLU A 120 27.22 17.05 -3.45
CA GLU A 120 27.57 17.01 -4.87
C GLU A 120 27.87 15.59 -5.35
N GLY A 121 28.54 14.77 -4.52
CA GLY A 121 28.75 13.34 -4.81
C GLY A 121 27.42 12.61 -4.97
N PHE A 122 26.48 12.82 -4.04
CA PHE A 122 25.14 12.25 -4.12
C PHE A 122 24.37 12.71 -5.36
N CYS A 123 24.50 13.99 -5.74
CA CYS A 123 23.89 14.52 -6.95
C CYS A 123 24.40 13.81 -8.21
N ARG A 124 25.72 13.62 -8.35
CA ARG A 124 26.32 12.89 -9.49
C ARG A 124 25.83 11.44 -9.55
N TYR A 125 25.81 10.75 -8.41
CA TYR A 125 25.29 9.40 -8.31
C TYR A 125 23.81 9.34 -8.73
N ALA A 126 22.97 10.23 -8.21
CA ALA A 126 21.54 10.25 -8.49
C ALA A 126 21.26 10.56 -9.98
N GLU A 127 22.00 11.51 -10.57
CA GLU A 127 21.94 11.83 -12.00
C GLU A 127 22.31 10.61 -12.86
N PHE A 128 23.41 9.93 -12.52
CA PHE A 128 23.87 8.74 -13.23
C PHE A 128 22.83 7.62 -13.20
N VAL A 129 22.32 7.26 -12.00
CA VAL A 129 21.33 6.18 -11.84
C VAL A 129 20.02 6.54 -12.54
N THR A 130 19.60 7.79 -12.49
CA THR A 130 18.40 8.27 -13.19
C THR A 130 18.58 8.15 -14.72
N GLY A 131 19.75 8.49 -15.25
CA GLY A 131 20.07 8.31 -16.67
C GLY A 131 19.97 6.85 -17.12
N GLU A 132 20.51 5.91 -16.32
CA GLU A 132 20.47 4.48 -16.61
C GLU A 132 19.03 3.88 -16.55
N THR A 133 18.13 4.50 -15.76
CA THR A 133 16.73 4.08 -15.61
C THR A 133 15.75 4.94 -16.42
N ARG A 134 16.26 5.81 -17.28
CA ARG A 134 15.47 6.79 -18.03
C ARG A 134 14.30 6.16 -18.78
N GLY A 135 13.12 6.73 -18.58
CA GLY A 135 11.86 6.27 -19.19
C GLY A 135 11.33 4.96 -18.66
N LYS A 136 12.00 4.33 -17.68
CA LYS A 136 11.60 3.02 -17.10
C LYS A 136 11.24 3.13 -15.62
N ALA A 137 11.91 3.99 -14.84
CA ALA A 137 11.52 4.26 -13.47
C ALA A 137 10.36 5.26 -13.45
N ALA A 138 9.29 4.93 -12.74
CA ALA A 138 8.17 5.86 -12.52
C ALA A 138 8.53 6.91 -11.47
N PHE A 139 9.33 6.53 -10.48
CA PHE A 139 9.77 7.38 -9.39
C PHE A 139 11.26 7.18 -9.10
N GLN A 140 11.94 8.30 -8.80
CA GLN A 140 13.15 8.31 -8.02
C GLN A 140 12.79 8.71 -6.60
N GLN A 141 12.87 7.78 -5.67
CA GLN A 141 12.71 8.03 -4.25
C GLN A 141 14.05 8.49 -3.69
N VAL A 142 14.13 9.75 -3.26
CA VAL A 142 15.35 10.30 -2.69
C VAL A 142 15.45 9.93 -1.23
N TRP A 143 16.30 8.97 -0.93
CA TRP A 143 16.56 8.38 0.35
C TRP A 143 15.48 7.41 0.86
N ASN A 144 15.93 6.45 1.69
CA ASN A 144 15.09 5.55 2.47
C ASN A 144 15.18 5.94 3.95
N GLU A 145 14.03 6.17 4.61
CA GLU A 145 13.92 6.38 6.07
C GLU A 145 15.00 7.31 6.66
N TRP A 146 15.07 8.54 6.16
CA TRP A 146 16.00 9.55 6.68
C TRP A 146 15.97 9.69 8.19
N ASP A 147 14.79 9.49 8.76
CA ASP A 147 14.47 9.67 10.17
C ASP A 147 14.57 8.39 11.04
N ALA A 148 15.15 7.29 10.51
CA ALA A 148 15.16 6.01 11.20
C ALA A 148 16.20 5.90 12.33
N HIS A 149 17.17 6.80 12.36
CA HIS A 149 18.27 6.71 13.33
C HIS A 149 18.17 7.76 14.44
N PRO A 150 18.73 7.48 15.64
CA PRO A 150 18.79 8.49 16.70
C PRO A 150 19.41 9.81 16.21
N GLY A 151 18.73 10.91 16.47
CA GLY A 151 19.17 12.25 16.08
C GLY A 151 18.88 12.68 14.64
N THR A 152 18.32 11.78 13.80
CA THR A 152 17.92 12.15 12.44
C THR A 152 16.42 12.48 12.33
N ASP A 153 15.64 12.25 13.36
CA ASP A 153 14.19 12.54 13.41
C ASP A 153 13.85 13.98 13.86
N THR A 154 14.84 14.83 13.98
CA THR A 154 14.69 16.25 14.38
C THR A 154 14.29 17.14 13.19
N LEU A 155 13.65 18.27 13.46
CA LEU A 155 13.35 19.27 12.42
C LEU A 155 14.61 19.77 11.71
N GLU A 156 15.72 19.92 12.42
CA GLU A 156 17.02 20.34 11.87
C GLU A 156 17.50 19.32 10.82
N SER A 157 17.48 18.04 11.17
CA SER A 157 17.85 16.97 10.25
C SER A 157 16.96 16.94 9.00
N HIS A 158 15.64 17.15 9.16
CA HIS A 158 14.74 17.24 8.00
C HIS A 158 15.01 18.47 7.13
N ARG A 159 15.49 19.58 7.70
CA ARG A 159 15.98 20.73 6.90
C ARG A 159 17.21 20.36 6.09
N ASP A 160 18.14 19.56 6.64
CA ASP A 160 19.29 19.05 5.89
C ASP A 160 18.86 18.13 4.75
N TYR A 161 17.83 17.31 4.97
CA TYR A 161 17.21 16.50 3.90
C TYR A 161 16.62 17.40 2.79
N VAL A 162 15.90 18.45 3.12
CA VAL A 162 15.34 19.38 2.13
C VAL A 162 16.44 20.13 1.37
N LYS A 163 17.58 20.46 1.99
CA LYS A 163 18.76 21.01 1.28
C LYS A 163 19.30 20.00 0.26
N LEU A 164 19.35 18.69 0.62
CA LEU A 164 19.75 17.65 -0.33
C LEU A 164 18.75 17.56 -1.49
N LEU A 165 17.43 17.59 -1.23
CA LEU A 165 16.41 17.60 -2.28
C LEU A 165 16.56 18.80 -3.22
N ALA A 166 16.75 20.01 -2.69
CA ALA A 166 16.93 21.21 -3.49
C ALA A 166 18.13 21.12 -4.44
N ALA A 167 19.20 20.40 -4.03
CA ALA A 167 20.37 20.17 -4.86
C ALA A 167 20.16 19.06 -5.90
N VAL A 168 19.55 17.93 -5.51
CA VAL A 168 19.51 16.72 -6.34
C VAL A 168 18.35 16.71 -7.34
N VAL A 169 17.18 17.27 -6.99
CA VAL A 169 15.98 17.22 -7.84
C VAL A 169 16.18 17.85 -9.22
N PRO A 170 16.83 19.02 -9.37
CA PRO A 170 17.11 19.57 -10.70
C PRO A 170 17.98 18.66 -11.57
N ARG A 171 18.93 17.93 -10.95
CA ARG A 171 19.82 16.98 -11.66
C ARG A 171 19.05 15.73 -12.11
N ILE A 172 18.20 15.17 -11.26
CA ILE A 172 17.33 14.05 -11.60
C ILE A 172 16.39 14.44 -12.77
N ARG A 173 15.72 15.59 -12.68
CA ARG A 173 14.82 16.06 -13.74
C ARG A 173 15.52 16.39 -15.06
N ALA A 174 16.78 16.79 -15.03
CA ALA A 174 17.59 16.97 -16.24
C ALA A 174 17.97 15.62 -16.88
N ALA A 175 18.29 14.60 -16.06
CA ALA A 175 18.62 13.27 -16.53
C ALA A 175 17.38 12.52 -17.10
N ASP A 176 16.23 12.67 -16.45
CA ASP A 176 14.93 12.14 -16.93
C ASP A 176 13.78 13.11 -16.63
N PRO A 177 13.33 13.91 -17.62
CA PRO A 177 12.21 14.84 -17.42
C PRO A 177 10.86 14.16 -17.14
N SER A 178 10.72 12.86 -17.40
CA SER A 178 9.47 12.11 -17.22
C SER A 178 9.32 11.50 -15.83
N VAL A 179 10.43 11.32 -15.09
CA VAL A 179 10.43 10.66 -13.79
C VAL A 179 9.84 11.58 -12.71
N LYS A 180 9.02 11.00 -11.84
CA LYS A 180 8.48 11.70 -10.66
C LYS A 180 9.43 11.56 -9.48
N ILE A 181 9.44 12.56 -8.61
CA ILE A 181 10.26 12.60 -7.40
C ILE A 181 9.41 12.17 -6.20
N MET A 182 9.92 11.23 -5.43
CA MET A 182 9.30 10.78 -4.19
C MET A 182 10.19 11.14 -3.00
N SER A 183 9.56 11.57 -1.89
CA SER A 183 10.30 11.90 -0.66
C SER A 183 10.96 10.68 -0.04
N THR A 184 11.87 10.93 0.94
CA THR A 184 12.19 9.92 1.96
C THR A 184 10.92 9.44 2.67
N SER A 185 10.97 8.26 3.24
CA SER A 185 9.82 7.67 3.92
C SER A 185 9.69 8.20 5.34
N ALA A 186 8.51 8.66 5.72
CA ALA A 186 8.19 8.98 7.12
C ALA A 186 7.56 7.77 7.81
N THR A 187 8.11 7.42 8.97
CA THR A 187 7.70 6.22 9.73
C THR A 187 6.64 6.50 10.81
N MET A 188 6.51 7.76 11.25
CA MET A 188 5.62 8.20 12.31
C MET A 188 4.97 9.54 11.97
N ASP A 189 3.83 9.84 12.59
CA ASP A 189 3.09 11.08 12.35
C ASP A 189 3.87 12.35 12.72
N TYR A 190 4.63 12.37 13.86
CA TYR A 190 5.45 13.52 14.23
C TYR A 190 6.68 13.72 13.31
N LYS A 191 7.26 12.62 12.78
CA LYS A 191 8.35 12.67 11.82
C LYS A 191 7.89 13.23 10.48
N LEU A 192 6.69 12.78 10.03
CA LEU A 192 6.03 13.38 8.88
C LEU A 192 5.80 14.88 9.07
N GLU A 193 5.35 15.30 10.27
CA GLU A 193 5.17 16.74 10.53
C GLU A 193 6.47 17.53 10.45
N ASN A 194 7.59 16.99 10.93
CA ASN A 194 8.90 17.63 10.81
C ASN A 194 9.34 17.75 9.35
N LEU A 195 9.12 16.70 8.55
CA LEU A 195 9.41 16.69 7.11
C LEU A 195 8.60 17.76 6.37
N LEU A 196 7.30 17.89 6.68
CA LEU A 196 6.42 18.90 6.11
C LEU A 196 6.80 20.33 6.54
N LYS A 197 7.15 20.54 7.81
CA LYS A 197 7.67 21.82 8.33
C LYS A 197 8.97 22.25 7.66
N ALA A 198 9.79 21.29 7.25
CA ALA A 198 11.03 21.55 6.52
C ALA A 198 10.80 22.00 5.07
N GLY A 199 9.58 21.87 4.51
CA GLY A 199 9.25 22.35 3.16
C GLY A 199 9.36 21.30 2.05
N VAL A 200 9.29 20.01 2.39
CA VAL A 200 9.47 18.90 1.41
C VAL A 200 8.53 18.98 0.22
N LEU A 201 7.28 19.48 0.40
CA LEU A 201 6.25 19.51 -0.66
C LEU A 201 6.63 20.41 -1.85
N GLU A 202 7.60 21.30 -1.70
CA GLU A 202 8.07 22.17 -2.79
C GLU A 202 8.99 21.42 -3.78
N HIS A 203 9.49 20.24 -3.39
CA HIS A 203 10.52 19.53 -4.16
C HIS A 203 10.04 18.19 -4.72
N VAL A 204 8.92 17.64 -4.24
CA VAL A 204 8.48 16.27 -4.57
C VAL A 204 7.11 16.22 -5.23
N ASP A 205 6.87 15.15 -5.99
CA ASP A 205 5.59 14.89 -6.66
C ASP A 205 4.70 13.95 -5.82
N ALA A 206 5.30 13.19 -4.89
CA ALA A 206 4.60 12.30 -3.97
C ALA A 206 5.36 12.14 -2.65
N LEU A 207 4.62 11.85 -1.58
CA LEU A 207 5.19 11.44 -0.29
C LEU A 207 5.28 9.93 -0.19
N SER A 208 6.39 9.44 0.34
CA SER A 208 6.58 8.05 0.77
C SER A 208 6.29 7.91 2.25
N LEU A 209 5.53 6.89 2.64
CA LEU A 209 5.25 6.57 4.04
C LEU A 209 5.54 5.10 4.34
N HIS A 210 6.09 4.83 5.53
CA HIS A 210 6.25 3.52 6.13
C HIS A 210 5.46 3.44 7.45
N PRO A 211 4.13 3.41 7.39
CA PRO A 211 3.27 3.57 8.56
C PRO A 211 3.12 2.26 9.36
N TYR A 212 4.23 1.64 9.73
CA TYR A 212 4.22 0.39 10.48
C TYR A 212 3.53 0.54 11.83
N VAL A 213 2.70 -0.43 12.17
CA VAL A 213 2.06 -0.57 13.48
C VAL A 213 2.43 -1.88 14.16
N SER A 214 3.04 -2.83 13.44
CA SER A 214 3.41 -4.16 13.92
C SER A 214 4.27 -4.16 15.20
N TRP A 215 5.05 -3.10 15.42
CA TRP A 215 5.90 -2.94 16.60
C TRP A 215 5.23 -2.23 17.78
N ARG A 216 3.96 -1.82 17.66
CA ARG A 216 3.28 -0.99 18.68
C ARG A 216 2.71 -1.76 19.86
N GLY A 217 2.88 -3.09 19.87
CA GLY A 217 2.39 -3.99 20.89
C GLY A 217 0.93 -4.39 20.70
N ARG A 218 0.55 -5.48 21.38
CA ARG A 218 -0.71 -6.18 21.21
C ARG A 218 -1.94 -5.26 21.29
N GLY A 219 -2.81 -5.34 20.31
CA GLY A 219 -4.03 -4.53 20.19
C GLY A 219 -3.83 -3.15 19.59
N LYS A 220 -2.57 -2.69 19.40
CA LYS A 220 -2.21 -1.48 18.66
C LYS A 220 -1.50 -1.78 17.33
N ASP A 221 -1.24 -3.05 17.09
CA ASP A 221 -0.55 -3.63 15.96
C ASP A 221 -1.52 -4.11 14.84
N THR A 222 -2.77 -3.63 14.88
CA THR A 222 -3.86 -4.03 13.99
C THR A 222 -4.02 -3.09 12.80
N VAL A 223 -4.71 -3.56 11.75
CA VAL A 223 -5.09 -2.72 10.61
C VAL A 223 -6.05 -1.59 11.01
N GLU A 224 -6.91 -1.79 12.02
CA GLU A 224 -7.74 -0.71 12.59
C GLU A 224 -6.86 0.44 13.12
N SER A 225 -5.77 0.11 13.85
CA SER A 225 -4.80 1.08 14.36
C SER A 225 -4.04 1.79 13.23
N TRP A 226 -3.64 1.03 12.21
CA TRP A 226 -3.02 1.56 11.00
C TRP A 226 -3.93 2.56 10.29
N TYR A 227 -5.21 2.21 10.12
CA TYR A 227 -6.18 3.08 9.46
C TYR A 227 -6.34 4.43 10.19
N GLY A 228 -6.42 4.38 11.53
CA GLY A 228 -6.43 5.59 12.35
C GLY A 228 -5.15 6.42 12.23
N LEU A 229 -3.99 5.79 12.08
CA LEU A 229 -2.72 6.47 11.81
C LEU A 229 -2.75 7.18 10.45
N MET A 230 -3.19 6.50 9.40
CA MET A 230 -3.28 7.09 8.05
C MET A 230 -4.21 8.31 8.01
N GLN A 231 -5.33 8.26 8.72
CA GLN A 231 -6.22 9.42 8.84
C GLN A 231 -5.57 10.61 9.56
N ARG A 232 -4.73 10.36 10.59
CA ARG A 232 -3.96 11.44 11.25
C ARG A 232 -2.93 12.02 10.31
N MET A 233 -2.19 11.16 9.58
CA MET A 233 -1.19 11.60 8.60
C MET A 233 -1.82 12.46 7.48
N ASP A 234 -3.00 12.10 6.95
CA ASP A 234 -3.71 12.94 5.95
C ASP A 234 -4.08 14.32 6.54
N ARG A 235 -4.60 14.36 7.78
CA ARG A 235 -4.88 15.65 8.43
C ARG A 235 -3.63 16.51 8.56
N THR A 236 -2.50 15.91 8.91
CA THR A 236 -1.22 16.61 9.01
C THR A 236 -0.74 17.09 7.64
N ILE A 237 -0.82 16.27 6.59
CA ILE A 237 -0.49 16.66 5.22
C ILE A 237 -1.34 17.86 4.78
N ARG A 238 -2.65 17.81 4.96
CA ARG A 238 -3.55 18.91 4.60
C ARG A 238 -3.24 20.21 5.34
N LYS A 239 -2.86 20.12 6.61
CA LYS A 239 -2.44 21.30 7.41
C LYS A 239 -1.31 22.07 6.72
N TYR A 240 -0.34 21.37 6.11
CA TYR A 240 0.81 21.97 5.43
C TYR A 240 0.60 22.15 3.91
N ASN A 241 -0.46 21.57 3.33
CA ASN A 241 -0.80 21.67 1.91
C ASN A 241 -2.06 22.52 1.66
N ARG A 242 -2.26 23.60 2.41
CA ARG A 242 -3.38 24.55 2.21
C ARG A 242 -4.77 23.87 2.20
N GLY A 243 -4.97 22.88 3.04
CA GLY A 243 -6.22 22.11 3.14
C GLY A 243 -6.40 21.01 2.08
N LYS A 244 -5.51 20.91 1.10
CA LYS A 244 -5.61 19.95 0.00
C LYS A 244 -4.89 18.64 0.33
N PRO A 245 -5.38 17.49 -0.20
CA PRO A 245 -4.62 16.25 -0.13
C PRO A 245 -3.33 16.37 -0.97
N PHE A 246 -2.34 15.53 -0.64
CA PHE A 246 -1.14 15.35 -1.44
C PHE A 246 -0.98 13.86 -1.77
N PRO A 247 -0.46 13.48 -2.96
CA PRO A 247 -0.28 12.08 -3.32
C PRO A 247 0.63 11.36 -2.34
N VAL A 248 0.16 10.23 -1.79
CA VAL A 248 0.90 9.37 -0.87
C VAL A 248 1.06 7.99 -1.48
N TYR A 249 2.26 7.45 -1.38
CA TYR A 249 2.55 6.03 -1.61
C TYR A 249 2.98 5.42 -0.27
N ILE A 250 2.30 4.36 0.13
CA ILE A 250 2.76 3.50 1.21
C ILE A 250 3.80 2.57 0.59
N THR A 251 5.06 2.95 0.72
CA THR A 251 6.16 2.25 0.04
C THR A 251 6.68 1.08 0.84
N GLU A 252 6.32 0.99 2.11
CA GLU A 252 6.49 -0.19 2.94
C GLU A 252 5.38 -0.30 3.98
N ILE A 253 4.84 -1.50 4.11
CA ILE A 253 3.94 -1.94 5.18
C ILE A 253 3.91 -3.46 5.23
N GLY A 254 3.92 -4.03 6.42
CA GLY A 254 3.84 -5.48 6.61
C GLY A 254 3.71 -5.88 8.06
N TRP A 255 3.44 -7.14 8.28
CA TRP A 255 3.44 -7.82 9.58
C TRP A 255 4.28 -9.08 9.46
N PRO A 256 5.33 -9.27 10.30
CA PRO A 256 6.24 -10.40 10.17
C PRO A 256 5.61 -11.68 10.70
N ALA A 257 5.61 -12.75 9.90
CA ALA A 257 5.19 -14.09 10.33
C ALA A 257 6.34 -14.80 11.05
N ALA A 258 6.68 -14.35 12.26
CA ALA A 258 7.85 -14.78 13.01
C ALA A 258 7.51 -15.33 14.40
N ILE A 259 8.31 -16.30 14.89
CA ILE A 259 8.18 -16.88 16.22
C ILE A 259 8.91 -15.98 17.23
N THR A 260 8.35 -14.81 17.50
CA THR A 260 8.86 -13.82 18.47
C THR A 260 7.73 -13.33 19.35
N ALA A 261 8.08 -12.62 20.45
CA ALA A 261 7.07 -12.03 21.34
C ALA A 261 6.11 -11.05 20.62
N ASN A 262 6.58 -10.42 19.57
CA ASN A 262 5.82 -9.47 18.74
C ASN A 262 5.57 -9.98 17.31
N GLY A 263 5.84 -11.25 17.04
CA GLY A 263 5.59 -11.88 15.75
C GLY A 263 4.14 -12.34 15.61
N PHE A 264 3.76 -12.62 14.39
CA PHE A 264 2.42 -13.06 14.02
C PHE A 264 2.50 -14.46 13.39
N THR A 265 1.39 -15.18 13.32
CA THR A 265 1.30 -16.37 12.48
C THR A 265 1.08 -15.97 11.02
N GLU A 266 1.39 -16.88 10.09
CA GLU A 266 1.10 -16.63 8.66
C GLU A 266 -0.39 -16.39 8.41
N GLU A 267 -1.30 -17.03 9.20
CA GLU A 267 -2.73 -16.78 9.12
C GLU A 267 -3.08 -15.36 9.58
N THR A 268 -2.49 -14.88 10.67
CA THR A 268 -2.70 -13.51 11.14
C THR A 268 -2.15 -12.50 10.13
N GLN A 269 -0.98 -12.77 9.55
CA GLN A 269 -0.41 -11.97 8.45
C GLN A 269 -1.40 -11.89 7.29
N ALA A 270 -2.02 -13.01 6.89
CA ALA A 270 -3.01 -13.05 5.81
C ALA A 270 -4.30 -12.27 6.14
N VAL A 271 -4.79 -12.36 7.39
CA VAL A 271 -5.94 -11.57 7.86
C VAL A 271 -5.64 -10.06 7.75
N TYR A 272 -4.48 -9.63 8.24
CA TYR A 272 -4.11 -8.23 8.20
C TYR A 272 -3.86 -7.74 6.77
N ALA A 273 -3.27 -8.58 5.91
CA ALA A 273 -3.15 -8.29 4.48
C ALA A 273 -4.53 -8.08 3.84
N ALA A 274 -5.50 -8.95 4.12
CA ALA A 274 -6.85 -8.83 3.57
C ALA A 274 -7.58 -7.57 4.03
N GLN A 275 -7.53 -7.26 5.33
CA GLN A 275 -8.12 -6.05 5.89
C GLN A 275 -7.47 -4.79 5.33
N LEU A 276 -6.13 -4.76 5.21
CA LEU A 276 -5.36 -3.67 4.63
C LEU A 276 -5.78 -3.42 3.18
N LEU A 277 -5.77 -4.46 2.35
CA LEU A 277 -6.13 -4.38 0.94
C LEU A 277 -7.59 -3.94 0.75
N CYS A 278 -8.52 -4.47 1.55
CA CYS A 278 -9.91 -4.03 1.50
C CYS A 278 -10.10 -2.59 1.96
N SER A 279 -9.27 -2.03 2.86
CA SER A 279 -9.48 -0.70 3.42
C SER A 279 -8.70 0.41 2.72
N VAL A 280 -7.56 0.11 2.08
CA VAL A 280 -6.66 1.15 1.54
C VAL A 280 -7.33 2.05 0.50
N ARG A 281 -8.23 1.52 -0.33
CA ARG A 281 -8.94 2.30 -1.36
C ARG A 281 -9.97 3.29 -0.81
N THR A 282 -10.32 3.17 0.48
CA THR A 282 -11.17 4.17 1.16
C THR A 282 -10.41 5.46 1.50
N LEU A 283 -9.09 5.48 1.28
CA LEU A 283 -8.19 6.60 1.54
C LEU A 283 -7.79 7.26 0.20
N PRO A 284 -8.52 8.27 -0.29
CA PRO A 284 -8.37 8.77 -1.67
C PRO A 284 -7.03 9.46 -1.94
N PHE A 285 -6.29 9.86 -0.89
CA PHE A 285 -4.96 10.45 -0.98
C PHE A 285 -3.87 9.40 -1.21
N VAL A 286 -4.12 8.10 -0.90
CA VAL A 286 -3.21 7.00 -1.15
C VAL A 286 -3.31 6.57 -2.62
N LYS A 287 -2.17 6.56 -3.32
CA LYS A 287 -2.06 6.23 -4.75
C LYS A 287 -1.37 4.89 -5.01
N GLY A 288 -0.70 4.35 -4.00
CA GLY A 288 -0.06 3.04 -4.09
C GLY A 288 0.24 2.46 -2.73
N LEU A 289 0.36 1.14 -2.71
CA LEU A 289 0.71 0.34 -1.55
C LEU A 289 1.67 -0.76 -1.96
N LEU A 290 2.82 -0.82 -1.33
CA LEU A 290 3.82 -1.87 -1.51
C LEU A 290 4.00 -2.61 -0.18
N TRP A 291 3.82 -3.93 -0.25
CA TRP A 291 4.06 -4.81 0.89
C TRP A 291 5.55 -4.96 1.12
N TYR A 292 5.98 -4.90 2.35
CA TYR A 292 7.33 -5.24 2.77
C TYR A 292 7.32 -6.61 3.43
N ASP A 293 7.95 -7.63 2.81
CA ASP A 293 8.54 -7.61 1.49
C ASP A 293 7.95 -8.72 0.60
N PHE A 294 8.48 -8.95 -0.61
CA PHE A 294 7.92 -9.98 -1.48
C PHE A 294 8.33 -11.39 -1.03
N GLN A 295 9.60 -11.58 -0.68
CA GLN A 295 10.16 -12.87 -0.25
C GLN A 295 10.86 -12.72 1.09
N ASP A 296 10.68 -13.70 2.00
CA ASP A 296 11.46 -13.78 3.23
C ASP A 296 12.97 -13.79 2.92
N ASP A 297 13.74 -12.95 3.61
CA ASP A 297 15.17 -12.82 3.37
C ASP A 297 15.94 -14.10 3.69
N HIS A 298 15.56 -14.80 4.76
CA HIS A 298 16.25 -15.98 5.27
C HIS A 298 15.32 -16.95 6.00
N VAL A 299 15.75 -18.21 6.12
CA VAL A 299 15.10 -19.21 6.99
C VAL A 299 15.50 -18.97 8.45
N ARG A 300 14.93 -17.93 9.08
CA ARG A 300 15.18 -17.58 10.50
C ARG A 300 13.85 -17.26 11.22
N PRO A 301 13.11 -18.28 11.64
CA PRO A 301 11.76 -18.08 12.19
C PRO A 301 11.72 -17.23 13.48
N GLY A 302 12.85 -17.08 14.19
CA GLY A 302 12.97 -16.24 15.38
C GLY A 302 13.36 -14.78 15.10
N GLU A 303 13.51 -14.37 13.84
CA GLU A 303 13.92 -13.03 13.44
C GLU A 303 12.78 -12.35 12.67
N ALA A 304 12.20 -11.31 13.25
CA ALA A 304 11.04 -10.66 12.66
C ALA A 304 11.35 -10.09 11.26
N GLU A 305 12.51 -9.43 11.11
CA GLU A 305 12.91 -8.78 9.85
C GLU A 305 13.01 -9.79 8.68
N ALA A 306 13.41 -11.02 8.94
CA ALA A 306 13.55 -12.05 7.93
C ALA A 306 12.23 -12.70 7.48
N ASN A 307 11.06 -12.32 8.04
CA ASN A 307 9.80 -13.05 7.87
C ASN A 307 8.61 -12.19 7.43
N PHE A 308 8.85 -11.07 6.80
CA PHE A 308 7.79 -10.20 6.26
C PHE A 308 7.21 -10.67 4.93
N GLY A 309 7.89 -11.57 4.21
CA GLY A 309 7.58 -11.98 2.85
C GLY A 309 6.14 -12.44 2.62
N LEU A 310 5.63 -12.22 1.41
CA LEU A 310 4.44 -12.88 0.89
C LEU A 310 4.73 -14.34 0.53
N ILE A 311 5.97 -14.62 0.16
CA ILE A 311 6.47 -15.98 -0.09
C ILE A 311 7.63 -16.26 0.87
N ARG A 312 7.84 -17.53 1.18
CA ARG A 312 8.96 -17.96 2.04
C ARG A 312 10.29 -17.89 1.31
N ALA A 313 11.40 -18.03 2.03
CA ALA A 313 12.75 -18.03 1.46
C ALA A 313 12.99 -19.11 0.39
N ASP A 314 12.22 -20.20 0.41
CA ASP A 314 12.23 -21.27 -0.61
C ASP A 314 11.28 -20.99 -1.79
N ALA A 315 10.76 -19.77 -1.91
CA ALA A 315 9.79 -19.32 -2.89
C ALA A 315 8.39 -20.00 -2.78
N THR A 316 8.09 -20.71 -1.70
CA THR A 316 6.74 -21.24 -1.49
C THR A 316 5.78 -20.14 -1.00
N PRO A 317 4.57 -19.98 -1.61
CA PRO A 317 3.61 -18.97 -1.22
C PRO A 317 3.11 -19.15 0.23
N LYS A 318 3.01 -18.05 0.98
CA LYS A 318 2.30 -17.98 2.27
C LYS A 318 0.80 -17.73 2.06
N PRO A 319 -0.06 -17.92 3.06
CA PRO A 319 -1.49 -17.55 2.98
C PRO A 319 -1.72 -16.10 2.53
N ALA A 320 -0.87 -15.15 2.94
CA ALA A 320 -0.93 -13.75 2.53
C ALA A 320 -0.75 -13.55 1.02
N TYR A 321 0.08 -14.36 0.35
CA TYR A 321 0.24 -14.33 -1.10
C TYR A 321 -1.09 -14.56 -1.83
N TYR A 322 -1.85 -15.58 -1.41
CA TYR A 322 -3.15 -15.90 -2.02
C TYR A 322 -4.18 -14.80 -1.79
N VAL A 323 -4.10 -14.10 -0.65
CA VAL A 323 -4.91 -12.91 -0.38
C VAL A 323 -4.58 -11.79 -1.36
N PHE A 324 -3.29 -11.52 -1.62
CA PHE A 324 -2.87 -10.53 -2.61
C PHE A 324 -3.33 -10.91 -4.01
N ALA A 325 -3.16 -12.16 -4.42
CA ALA A 325 -3.60 -12.65 -5.73
C ALA A 325 -5.12 -12.51 -5.92
N ASP A 326 -5.91 -12.80 -4.88
CA ASP A 326 -7.38 -12.70 -4.90
C ASP A 326 -7.90 -11.26 -4.94
N LEU A 327 -7.25 -10.34 -4.21
CA LEU A 327 -7.73 -8.97 -4.03
C LEU A 327 -7.06 -7.95 -4.96
N SER A 328 -6.02 -8.32 -5.70
CA SER A 328 -5.23 -7.39 -6.52
C SER A 328 -6.09 -6.63 -7.55
N GLU A 329 -7.00 -7.30 -8.23
CA GLU A 329 -7.92 -6.67 -9.18
C GLU A 329 -8.84 -5.66 -8.48
N LEU A 330 -9.45 -6.04 -7.35
CA LEU A 330 -10.31 -5.14 -6.57
C LEU A 330 -9.55 -3.89 -6.12
N VAL A 331 -8.30 -4.05 -5.68
CA VAL A 331 -7.48 -2.93 -5.21
C VAL A 331 -7.02 -2.02 -6.35
N ARG A 332 -6.59 -2.58 -7.48
CA ARG A 332 -6.10 -1.78 -8.61
C ARG A 332 -7.23 -1.09 -9.37
N ASP A 333 -8.28 -1.82 -9.66
CA ASP A 333 -9.28 -1.46 -10.67
C ASP A 333 -10.66 -1.19 -10.05
N GLY A 334 -10.91 -1.62 -8.80
CA GLY A 334 -12.17 -1.39 -8.10
C GLY A 334 -12.38 0.07 -7.71
N GLU A 335 -13.60 0.55 -7.87
CA GLU A 335 -14.06 1.85 -7.39
C GLU A 335 -14.66 1.70 -6.00
N PHE A 336 -14.12 2.40 -5.00
CA PHE A 336 -14.75 2.49 -3.69
C PHE A 336 -15.99 3.40 -3.77
N VAL A 337 -17.16 2.83 -3.45
CA VAL A 337 -18.42 3.55 -3.50
C VAL A 337 -18.73 4.20 -2.15
N ARG A 338 -18.77 3.38 -1.08
CA ARG A 338 -19.07 3.85 0.28
C ARG A 338 -18.78 2.80 1.35
N ARG A 339 -18.70 3.21 2.59
CA ARG A 339 -18.87 2.36 3.76
C ARG A 339 -20.36 2.32 4.12
N ILE A 340 -20.89 1.13 4.37
CA ILE A 340 -22.26 0.93 4.84
C ILE A 340 -22.24 1.06 6.37
N GLU A 341 -23.10 1.94 6.87
CA GLU A 341 -23.24 2.17 8.30
C GLU A 341 -23.86 0.97 8.99
N THR A 342 -23.20 0.48 10.03
CA THR A 342 -23.61 -0.72 10.77
C THR A 342 -24.09 -0.41 12.18
N GLY A 343 -23.86 0.79 12.68
CA GLY A 343 -24.07 1.16 14.08
C GLY A 343 -22.97 0.67 15.03
N ASP A 344 -22.09 -0.23 14.58
CA ASP A 344 -20.91 -0.71 15.32
C ASP A 344 -19.65 -0.28 14.56
N PRO A 345 -18.81 0.61 15.10
CA PRO A 345 -17.63 1.13 14.42
C PRO A 345 -16.59 0.06 14.12
N LYS A 346 -16.63 -1.08 14.82
CA LYS A 346 -15.72 -2.23 14.62
C LYS A 346 -16.20 -3.17 13.52
N VAL A 347 -17.43 -3.03 13.03
CA VAL A 347 -17.96 -3.83 11.92
C VAL A 347 -17.88 -3.02 10.64
N TRP A 348 -17.15 -3.55 9.69
CA TRP A 348 -16.91 -2.90 8.42
C TRP A 348 -17.63 -3.63 7.29
N ILE A 349 -18.39 -2.88 6.51
CA ILE A 349 -18.98 -3.30 5.24
C ILE A 349 -18.62 -2.23 4.22
N LEU A 350 -17.70 -2.56 3.33
CA LEU A 350 -17.23 -1.67 2.27
C LEU A 350 -17.85 -2.08 0.95
N HIS A 351 -18.46 -1.13 0.26
CA HIS A 351 -19.05 -1.31 -1.05
C HIS A 351 -18.09 -0.82 -2.12
N TYR A 352 -17.77 -1.70 -3.04
CA TYR A 352 -16.99 -1.43 -4.25
C TYR A 352 -17.78 -1.76 -5.50
N ARG A 353 -17.36 -1.19 -6.62
CA ARG A 353 -17.78 -1.58 -7.96
C ARG A 353 -16.57 -2.11 -8.72
N LEU A 354 -16.70 -3.27 -9.35
CA LEU A 354 -15.63 -3.91 -10.12
C LEU A 354 -16.21 -4.62 -11.35
N ASN A 355 -15.79 -4.19 -12.56
CA ASN A 355 -16.22 -4.79 -13.85
C ASN A 355 -17.74 -4.89 -14.01
N GLY A 356 -18.48 -3.90 -13.52
CA GLY A 356 -19.95 -3.86 -13.59
C GLY A 356 -20.67 -4.52 -12.43
N ASP A 357 -19.99 -5.34 -11.61
CA ASP A 357 -20.53 -5.94 -10.40
C ASP A 357 -20.34 -5.04 -9.19
N ASP A 358 -21.24 -5.17 -8.22
CA ASP A 358 -21.01 -4.70 -6.86
C ASP A 358 -20.22 -5.73 -6.06
N VAL A 359 -19.31 -5.26 -5.20
CA VAL A 359 -18.55 -6.10 -4.28
C VAL A 359 -18.68 -5.52 -2.86
N TYR A 360 -19.19 -6.33 -1.93
CA TYR A 360 -19.14 -6.02 -0.51
C TYR A 360 -17.98 -6.76 0.13
N ALA A 361 -17.06 -6.03 0.79
CA ALA A 361 -16.02 -6.60 1.65
C ALA A 361 -16.41 -6.36 3.11
N MET A 362 -16.56 -7.44 3.89
CA MET A 362 -17.22 -7.42 5.19
C MET A 362 -16.41 -8.15 6.25
N TRP A 363 -16.13 -7.51 7.38
CA TRP A 363 -15.45 -8.14 8.54
C TRP A 363 -15.76 -7.39 9.83
N ASN A 364 -15.26 -7.92 10.96
CA ASN A 364 -15.28 -7.21 12.23
C ASN A 364 -13.91 -7.19 12.91
N TYR A 365 -13.66 -6.16 13.71
CA TYR A 365 -12.43 -5.97 14.50
C TYR A 365 -12.60 -6.37 15.98
N HIS A 366 -13.73 -7.01 16.36
CA HIS A 366 -13.90 -7.51 17.70
C HIS A 366 -13.04 -8.75 17.92
N PRO A 367 -12.12 -8.77 18.89
CA PRO A 367 -11.18 -9.87 19.04
C PRO A 367 -11.82 -11.14 19.63
N ASP A 368 -12.97 -10.99 20.30
CA ASP A 368 -13.64 -12.04 21.09
C ASP A 368 -15.12 -12.24 20.69
N ARG A 369 -15.55 -11.69 19.57
CA ARG A 369 -16.96 -11.68 19.14
C ARG A 369 -17.12 -12.01 17.67
N ASN A 370 -18.20 -12.71 17.37
CA ASN A 370 -18.73 -12.85 16.02
C ASN A 370 -19.78 -11.76 15.76
N THR A 371 -19.89 -11.29 14.53
CA THR A 371 -20.98 -10.43 14.11
C THR A 371 -21.85 -11.17 13.11
N GLN A 372 -23.11 -11.38 13.47
CA GLN A 372 -24.11 -11.92 12.56
C GLN A 372 -24.76 -10.79 11.80
N ILE A 373 -24.78 -10.90 10.47
CA ILE A 373 -25.47 -9.95 9.60
C ILE A 373 -26.52 -10.66 8.76
N VAL A 374 -27.58 -9.94 8.41
CA VAL A 374 -28.56 -10.38 7.42
C VAL A 374 -28.68 -9.30 6.37
N LEU A 375 -28.45 -9.69 5.14
CA LEU A 375 -28.67 -8.88 3.94
C LEU A 375 -29.97 -9.31 3.27
N ARG A 376 -30.76 -8.35 2.79
CA ARG A 376 -31.99 -8.59 2.02
C ARG A 376 -31.86 -7.97 0.65
N ASN A 377 -32.23 -8.74 -0.38
CA ASN A 377 -32.33 -8.26 -1.74
C ASN A 377 -33.78 -7.94 -2.10
N GLU A 378 -34.07 -6.65 -2.28
CA GLU A 378 -35.41 -6.13 -2.60
C GLU A 378 -35.73 -6.18 -4.11
N ALA A 379 -34.87 -6.76 -4.96
CA ALA A 379 -35.13 -6.95 -6.37
C ALA A 379 -36.24 -7.99 -6.61
N GLU A 380 -37.04 -7.81 -7.65
CA GLU A 380 -38.05 -8.78 -8.07
C GLU A 380 -37.40 -10.09 -8.55
N THR A 381 -36.34 -9.97 -9.35
CA THR A 381 -35.51 -11.09 -9.82
C THR A 381 -34.16 -11.01 -9.14
N ARG A 382 -33.72 -12.10 -8.51
CA ARG A 382 -32.50 -12.17 -7.71
C ARG A 382 -31.51 -13.12 -8.34
N ALA A 383 -30.51 -12.59 -9.01
CA ALA A 383 -29.40 -13.39 -9.53
C ALA A 383 -28.58 -14.00 -8.35
N PRO A 384 -28.03 -15.19 -8.51
CA PRO A 384 -27.07 -15.75 -7.56
C PRO A 384 -25.88 -14.84 -7.36
N VAL A 385 -25.26 -14.92 -6.18
CA VAL A 385 -24.08 -14.14 -5.81
C VAL A 385 -22.87 -15.04 -5.57
N SER A 386 -21.67 -14.51 -5.80
CA SER A 386 -20.42 -15.17 -5.46
C SER A 386 -20.01 -14.77 -4.05
N VAL A 387 -19.66 -15.75 -3.21
CA VAL A 387 -19.24 -15.55 -1.83
C VAL A 387 -17.92 -16.25 -1.57
N ARG A 388 -16.98 -15.57 -0.94
CA ARG A 388 -15.70 -16.16 -0.49
C ARG A 388 -15.10 -15.40 0.68
N HIS A 389 -14.29 -16.05 1.48
CA HIS A 389 -13.29 -15.37 2.30
C HIS A 389 -12.09 -14.97 1.42
N ALA A 390 -11.45 -13.84 1.74
CA ALA A 390 -10.27 -13.39 1.01
C ALA A 390 -9.19 -14.49 0.95
N GLY A 391 -8.62 -14.71 -0.24
CA GLY A 391 -7.63 -15.76 -0.49
C GLY A 391 -8.19 -17.19 -0.54
N ARG A 392 -9.53 -17.38 -0.60
CA ARG A 392 -10.19 -18.69 -0.68
C ARG A 392 -11.07 -18.80 -1.93
N PRO A 393 -11.30 -20.03 -2.43
CA PRO A 393 -12.20 -20.25 -3.55
C PRO A 393 -13.61 -19.72 -3.29
N ALA A 394 -14.25 -19.20 -4.31
CA ALA A 394 -15.60 -18.69 -4.25
C ALA A 394 -16.63 -19.82 -4.35
N VAL A 395 -17.77 -19.61 -3.70
CA VAL A 395 -18.98 -20.44 -3.85
C VAL A 395 -20.12 -19.58 -4.36
N THR A 396 -20.97 -20.15 -5.22
CA THR A 396 -22.18 -19.48 -5.69
C THR A 396 -23.32 -19.74 -4.68
N MET A 397 -23.98 -18.65 -4.25
CA MET A 397 -25.12 -18.72 -3.33
C MET A 397 -26.37 -18.12 -3.96
N GLU A 398 -27.50 -18.81 -3.79
CA GLU A 398 -28.81 -18.32 -4.15
C GLU A 398 -29.47 -17.63 -2.93
N TRP A 399 -30.22 -16.58 -3.15
CA TRP A 399 -31.00 -15.91 -2.10
C TRP A 399 -32.01 -16.87 -1.47
N GLY A 400 -32.13 -16.82 -0.14
CA GLY A 400 -32.99 -17.71 0.61
C GLY A 400 -32.41 -19.11 0.90
N ARG A 401 -31.28 -19.46 0.30
CA ARG A 401 -30.62 -20.74 0.57
C ARG A 401 -29.93 -20.74 1.93
N ARG A 402 -29.92 -21.90 2.60
CA ARG A 402 -29.15 -22.05 3.85
C ARG A 402 -27.66 -21.87 3.56
N ASP A 403 -27.04 -20.99 4.31
CA ASP A 403 -25.62 -20.87 4.41
C ASP A 403 -25.00 -22.17 4.96
N TRP A 404 -23.83 -22.55 4.46
CA TRP A 404 -23.00 -23.65 4.96
C TRP A 404 -22.56 -23.45 6.43
N LEU A 405 -22.64 -22.22 6.98
CA LEU A 405 -22.41 -21.87 8.39
C LEU A 405 -23.62 -22.12 9.31
N ARG A 406 -24.64 -22.84 8.85
CA ARG A 406 -25.86 -23.23 9.59
C ARG A 406 -26.83 -22.10 9.96
N GLN A 407 -26.70 -20.92 9.43
CA GLN A 407 -27.70 -19.89 9.64
C GLN A 407 -28.86 -20.04 8.66
N LYS A 408 -30.08 -19.97 9.18
CA LYS A 408 -31.29 -20.02 8.35
C LYS A 408 -31.68 -18.58 7.99
N PRO A 409 -31.70 -18.21 6.70
CA PRO A 409 -32.42 -17.04 6.29
C PRO A 409 -33.88 -17.21 6.71
N ARG A 410 -34.46 -16.14 7.24
CA ARG A 410 -35.88 -16.19 7.66
C ARG A 410 -36.83 -16.06 6.48
N GLN A 411 -36.33 -15.45 5.38
CA GLN A 411 -37.11 -15.16 4.17
C GLN A 411 -36.34 -15.56 2.91
N ALA A 412 -37.05 -15.80 1.83
CA ALA A 412 -36.48 -16.24 0.55
C ALA A 412 -35.62 -15.18 -0.16
N ASP A 413 -35.64 -13.93 0.32
CA ASP A 413 -34.85 -12.80 -0.18
C ASP A 413 -33.66 -12.43 0.69
N GLU A 414 -33.32 -13.26 1.69
CA GLU A 414 -32.25 -12.99 2.66
C GLU A 414 -31.02 -13.88 2.48
N LEU A 415 -29.86 -13.34 2.78
CA LEU A 415 -28.62 -14.05 3.07
C LEU A 415 -28.13 -13.67 4.46
N ALA A 416 -27.69 -14.64 5.23
CA ALA A 416 -27.16 -14.46 6.58
C ALA A 416 -25.69 -14.91 6.64
N PHE A 417 -24.83 -14.08 7.25
CA PHE A 417 -23.41 -14.36 7.40
C PHE A 417 -22.94 -14.14 8.83
N THR A 418 -21.90 -14.89 9.21
CA THR A 418 -21.14 -14.63 10.43
C THR A 418 -19.79 -14.02 10.04
N LEU A 419 -19.62 -12.77 10.41
CA LEU A 419 -18.36 -12.04 10.18
C LEU A 419 -17.39 -12.28 11.33
N ARG A 420 -16.13 -12.47 10.95
CA ARG A 420 -14.95 -12.50 11.82
C ARG A 420 -13.94 -11.48 11.29
N ASP A 421 -12.69 -11.64 11.69
CA ASP A 421 -11.55 -10.82 11.30
C ASP A 421 -11.17 -10.95 9.80
N MET A 422 -11.24 -12.18 9.24
CA MET A 422 -10.97 -12.39 7.81
C MET A 422 -12.10 -11.83 6.95
N PRO A 423 -11.83 -10.87 6.04
CA PRO A 423 -12.85 -10.31 5.16
C PRO A 423 -13.60 -11.36 4.34
N LEU A 424 -14.93 -11.28 4.39
CA LEU A 424 -15.86 -11.99 3.53
C LEU A 424 -16.23 -11.09 2.34
N LEU A 425 -16.09 -11.62 1.13
CA LEU A 425 -16.42 -10.93 -0.11
C LEU A 425 -17.72 -11.47 -0.67
N LEU A 426 -18.66 -10.58 -0.97
CA LEU A 426 -19.90 -10.86 -1.67
C LEU A 426 -19.88 -10.08 -2.99
N ARG A 427 -20.04 -10.77 -4.13
CA ARG A 427 -19.99 -10.16 -5.46
C ARG A 427 -21.19 -10.54 -6.32
N GLY A 428 -21.76 -9.55 -7.00
CA GLY A 428 -22.89 -9.69 -7.92
C GLY A 428 -23.68 -8.41 -8.06
N ASP A 429 -24.93 -8.49 -8.51
CA ASP A 429 -25.86 -7.36 -8.48
C ASP A 429 -26.38 -7.15 -7.06
N LEU A 430 -25.78 -6.18 -6.36
CA LEU A 430 -26.15 -5.80 -4.99
C LEU A 430 -26.86 -4.44 -4.94
N SER A 431 -27.28 -3.90 -6.06
CA SER A 431 -27.89 -2.55 -6.19
C SER A 431 -29.15 -2.38 -5.33
N ARG A 432 -29.89 -3.45 -5.09
CA ARG A 432 -31.11 -3.51 -4.26
C ARG A 432 -30.90 -4.22 -2.93
N VAL A 433 -29.62 -4.44 -2.54
CA VAL A 433 -29.30 -5.16 -1.29
C VAL A 433 -29.19 -4.17 -0.13
N ARG A 434 -29.82 -4.52 0.99
CA ARG A 434 -29.75 -3.75 2.25
C ARG A 434 -29.33 -4.62 3.42
N LEU A 435 -28.61 -4.02 4.36
CA LEU A 435 -28.36 -4.60 5.69
C LEU A 435 -29.64 -4.45 6.51
N VAL A 436 -30.27 -5.56 6.89
CA VAL A 436 -31.54 -5.56 7.65
C VAL A 436 -31.38 -5.99 9.10
N ARG A 437 -30.30 -6.68 9.44
CA ARG A 437 -29.97 -7.05 10.82
C ARG A 437 -28.47 -7.13 11.01
N ILE A 438 -28.04 -6.70 12.19
CA ILE A 438 -26.70 -6.85 12.71
C ILE A 438 -26.79 -7.22 14.18
N GLU A 439 -26.01 -8.19 14.61
CA GLU A 439 -25.95 -8.62 16.01
C GLU A 439 -24.53 -9.12 16.32
N THR A 440 -23.87 -8.48 17.25
CA THR A 440 -22.53 -8.89 17.70
C THR A 440 -22.66 -9.72 18.99
N VAL A 441 -22.25 -10.98 18.93
CA VAL A 441 -22.37 -11.96 20.02
C VAL A 441 -20.98 -12.46 20.44
N PRO A 442 -20.76 -12.76 21.73
CA PRO A 442 -19.52 -13.40 22.17
C PRO A 442 -19.27 -14.70 21.41
N PHE A 443 -18.01 -15.10 21.26
CA PHE A 443 -17.71 -16.45 20.81
C PHE A 443 -18.42 -17.48 21.70
N PRO A 444 -18.98 -18.55 21.11
CA PRO A 444 -19.45 -19.67 21.93
C PRO A 444 -18.28 -20.07 22.83
N ARG A 445 -18.49 -20.09 24.16
CA ARG A 445 -17.50 -20.69 25.05
C ARG A 445 -17.35 -22.12 24.56
N GLU A 446 -16.12 -22.59 24.29
CA GLU A 446 -15.85 -23.97 24.04
C GLU A 446 -16.48 -24.74 25.21
N LEU A 447 -17.44 -25.62 24.89
CA LEU A 447 -17.97 -26.55 25.89
C LEU A 447 -16.74 -27.30 26.40
N PRO A 448 -16.55 -27.38 27.73
CA PRO A 448 -15.44 -28.12 28.29
C PRO A 448 -15.44 -29.49 27.64
N ILE A 449 -14.33 -29.85 26.98
CA ILE A 449 -14.16 -31.21 26.47
C ILE A 449 -14.40 -32.12 27.65
N ASN A 450 -15.54 -32.83 27.64
CA ASN A 450 -15.84 -33.79 28.65
C ASN A 450 -14.63 -34.73 28.78
N LYS A 451 -13.88 -34.58 29.87
CA LYS A 451 -12.94 -35.60 30.30
C LYS A 451 -13.81 -36.85 30.48
N GLN A 452 -13.78 -37.73 29.49
CA GLN A 452 -14.31 -39.06 29.68
C GLN A 452 -13.54 -39.71 30.84
N PRO A 453 -14.24 -40.47 31.71
CA PRO A 453 -13.68 -41.07 32.91
C PRO A 453 -12.58 -42.09 32.62
#